data_3d066411cb8da9afb2e374fa141bc5b3
#
_entry.id   3d066411cb8da9afb2e374fa141bc5b3
#
_cell.length_a   1.000
_cell.length_b   1.000
_cell.length_c   1.000
_cell.angle_alpha   90.00
_cell.angle_beta   90.00
_cell.angle_gamma   90.00
#
_symmetry.space_group_name_H-M   'P 1'
#
loop_
_entity.id
_entity.type
_entity.pdbx_description
1 polymer ?
#
loop_
_entity_poly.entity_id
_entity_poly.type
_entity_poly.pdbx_seq_one_letter_code
_entity_poly.pdbx_strand_id
1 'polypeptide(L)'
;APANPIVKKGDHVLKGQKIAEAGGFVSSPIHASVSGTVKGIEYRFNPAGTKTECIIIENDGEYAEINDLTVKPFGEMTREEIIERIGEAGIVGMGGAGFPTRVKLSPKEPEKIEYIIANCAECEPYITADYRRMLENTGQLVNGMRIILSLFPNAKGIFAVEDNKKDCIEKLN
;
A
#
# COMPACT_ATOMS: atom_id res chain seq x y z
N ALA A 1 -13.30 7.41 -4.95
CA ALA A 1 -13.20 8.73 -5.58
C ALA A 1 -11.79 8.92 -6.13
N PRO A 2 -11.58 9.66 -7.24
CA PRO A 2 -10.26 10.05 -7.71
C PRO A 2 -9.52 10.87 -6.66
N ALA A 3 -8.19 10.83 -6.67
CA ALA A 3 -7.36 11.70 -5.85
C ALA A 3 -7.32 13.11 -6.45
N ASN A 4 -7.17 14.11 -5.61
CA ASN A 4 -7.11 15.52 -6.02
C ASN A 4 -5.63 15.96 -6.08
N PRO A 5 -5.09 16.38 -7.24
CA PRO A 5 -3.74 16.88 -7.35
C PRO A 5 -3.47 18.07 -6.41
N ILE A 6 -2.30 18.07 -5.76
CA ILE A 6 -1.82 19.15 -4.89
C ILE A 6 -0.56 19.82 -5.46
N VAL A 7 -0.13 19.39 -6.63
CA VAL A 7 1.02 19.94 -7.37
C VAL A 7 0.55 20.56 -8.69
N LYS A 8 1.35 21.45 -9.25
CA LYS A 8 1.10 22.13 -10.51
C LYS A 8 2.30 22.03 -11.45
N LYS A 9 2.08 22.37 -12.72
CA LYS A 9 3.14 22.45 -13.73
C LYS A 9 4.29 23.34 -13.26
N GLY A 10 5.50 22.82 -13.36
CA GLY A 10 6.73 23.47 -12.96
C GLY A 10 7.21 23.13 -11.55
N ASP A 11 6.40 22.49 -10.72
CA ASP A 11 6.84 22.05 -9.39
C ASP A 11 7.87 20.92 -9.53
N HIS A 12 8.96 20.99 -8.74
CA HIS A 12 9.88 19.88 -8.59
C HIS A 12 9.40 18.99 -7.45
N VAL A 13 9.39 17.67 -7.68
CA VAL A 13 8.95 16.67 -6.70
C VAL A 13 10.03 15.64 -6.45
N LEU A 14 10.05 15.09 -5.25
CA LEU A 14 10.95 14.00 -4.87
C LEU A 14 10.20 12.66 -4.92
N LYS A 15 10.91 11.58 -5.15
CA LYS A 15 10.37 10.22 -5.05
C LYS A 15 9.78 9.99 -3.66
N GLY A 16 8.56 9.47 -3.60
CA GLY A 16 7.81 9.27 -2.35
C GLY A 16 7.05 10.51 -1.85
N GLN A 17 7.26 11.70 -2.45
CA GLN A 17 6.52 12.89 -2.07
C GLN A 17 5.04 12.75 -2.46
N LYS A 18 4.13 13.13 -1.53
CA LYS A 18 2.69 13.18 -1.82
C LYS A 18 2.41 14.26 -2.86
N ILE A 19 1.73 13.88 -3.95
CA ILE A 19 1.42 14.75 -5.10
C ILE A 19 -0.08 14.88 -5.36
N ALA A 20 -0.90 14.03 -4.71
CA ALA A 20 -2.35 14.18 -4.69
C ALA A 20 -2.93 13.69 -3.36
N GLU A 21 -3.97 14.38 -2.89
CA GLU A 21 -4.73 14.01 -1.69
C GLU A 21 -5.88 13.07 -2.04
N ALA A 22 -6.30 12.25 -1.06
CA ALA A 22 -7.48 11.41 -1.23
C ALA A 22 -8.73 12.26 -1.49
N GLY A 23 -9.47 11.96 -2.57
CA GLY A 23 -10.68 12.69 -2.97
C GLY A 23 -11.95 12.30 -2.22
N GLY A 24 -11.86 11.43 -1.19
CA GLY A 24 -12.99 10.99 -0.39
C GLY A 24 -12.67 9.81 0.51
N PHE A 25 -13.69 9.24 1.17
CA PHE A 25 -13.49 8.13 2.12
C PHE A 25 -12.88 6.89 1.46
N VAL A 26 -13.44 6.44 0.34
CA VAL A 26 -12.87 5.35 -0.48
C VAL A 26 -11.99 5.98 -1.57
N SER A 27 -10.82 6.45 -1.14
CA SER A 27 -9.77 7.04 -1.97
C SER A 27 -8.43 6.91 -1.23
N SER A 28 -7.34 7.16 -1.94
CA SER A 28 -5.99 7.11 -1.38
C SER A 28 -5.15 8.25 -1.94
N PRO A 29 -4.24 8.84 -1.18
CA PRO A 29 -3.28 9.80 -1.70
C PRO A 29 -2.34 9.13 -2.72
N ILE A 30 -1.78 9.94 -3.60
CA ILE A 30 -0.83 9.50 -4.63
C ILE A 30 0.54 10.12 -4.32
N HIS A 31 1.58 9.30 -4.46
CA HIS A 31 2.96 9.72 -4.26
C HIS A 31 3.75 9.65 -5.57
N ALA A 32 4.73 10.53 -5.72
CA ALA A 32 5.60 10.54 -6.88
C ALA A 32 6.45 9.26 -6.92
N SER A 33 6.46 8.57 -8.06
CA SER A 33 7.25 7.35 -8.29
C SER A 33 8.71 7.63 -8.63
N VAL A 34 9.00 8.86 -9.03
CA VAL A 34 10.34 9.36 -9.44
C VAL A 34 10.53 10.77 -8.90
N SER A 35 11.78 11.26 -8.85
CA SER A 35 12.06 12.69 -8.72
C SER A 35 12.02 13.37 -10.07
N GLY A 36 11.72 14.67 -10.10
CA GLY A 36 11.69 15.43 -11.33
C GLY A 36 10.68 16.59 -11.33
N THR A 37 10.41 17.10 -12.52
CA THR A 37 9.56 18.28 -12.71
C THR A 37 8.17 17.91 -13.24
N VAL A 38 7.13 18.41 -12.59
CA VAL A 38 5.74 18.25 -13.06
C VAL A 38 5.56 19.02 -14.36
N LYS A 39 5.29 18.31 -15.45
CA LYS A 39 5.04 18.89 -16.80
C LYS A 39 3.61 19.37 -16.97
N GLY A 40 2.67 18.80 -16.23
CA GLY A 40 1.26 19.14 -16.30
C GLY A 40 0.37 18.05 -15.73
N ILE A 41 -0.92 18.34 -15.75
CA ILE A 41 -1.98 17.38 -15.41
C ILE A 41 -2.81 17.19 -16.67
N GLU A 42 -2.86 15.95 -17.17
CA GLU A 42 -3.44 15.63 -18.46
C GLU A 42 -4.25 14.33 -18.40
N TYR A 43 -5.25 14.22 -19.28
CA TYR A 43 -5.98 12.96 -19.43
C TYR A 43 -5.18 11.93 -20.22
N ARG A 44 -4.90 10.78 -19.62
CA ARG A 44 -4.20 9.64 -20.23
C ARG A 44 -5.03 8.37 -20.07
N PHE A 45 -4.81 7.38 -20.93
CA PHE A 45 -5.42 6.07 -20.80
C PHE A 45 -4.78 5.33 -19.61
N ASN A 46 -5.61 4.78 -18.74
CA ASN A 46 -5.20 3.84 -17.70
C ASN A 46 -5.17 2.38 -18.25
N PRO A 47 -4.66 1.41 -17.47
CA PRO A 47 -4.62 0.01 -17.91
C PRO A 47 -5.99 -0.60 -18.22
N ALA A 48 -7.09 -0.05 -17.68
CA ALA A 48 -8.45 -0.47 -17.99
C ALA A 48 -9.02 0.14 -19.29
N GLY A 49 -8.20 0.89 -20.06
CA GLY A 49 -8.60 1.51 -21.32
C GLY A 49 -9.49 2.75 -21.17
N THR A 50 -9.65 3.29 -19.98
CA THR A 50 -10.40 4.53 -19.72
C THR A 50 -9.46 5.72 -19.56
N LYS A 51 -9.89 6.90 -19.99
CA LYS A 51 -9.13 8.14 -19.78
C LYS A 51 -9.32 8.61 -18.34
N THR A 52 -8.21 8.84 -17.65
CA THR A 52 -8.18 9.41 -16.31
C THR A 52 -7.20 10.58 -16.25
N GLU A 53 -7.41 11.47 -15.30
CA GLU A 53 -6.48 12.57 -15.04
C GLU A 53 -5.18 12.02 -14.44
N CYS A 54 -4.06 12.42 -15.00
CA CYS A 54 -2.72 11.96 -14.62
C CYS A 54 -1.77 13.14 -14.41
N ILE A 55 -0.98 13.09 -13.36
CA ILE A 55 0.13 14.01 -13.12
C ILE A 55 1.32 13.48 -13.94
N ILE A 56 1.82 14.31 -14.85
CA ILE A 56 2.95 13.96 -15.71
C ILE A 56 4.22 14.53 -15.10
N ILE A 57 5.16 13.66 -14.76
CA ILE A 57 6.47 14.02 -14.19
C ILE A 57 7.55 13.68 -15.22
N GLU A 58 8.37 14.68 -15.56
CA GLU A 58 9.61 14.46 -16.29
C GLU A 58 10.68 14.01 -15.31
N ASN A 59 11.07 12.73 -15.39
CA ASN A 59 12.06 12.14 -14.52
C ASN A 59 13.43 12.82 -14.75
N ASP A 60 14.08 13.27 -13.68
CA ASP A 60 15.43 13.87 -13.71
C ASP A 60 16.55 12.81 -13.70
N GLY A 61 16.21 11.54 -13.41
CA GLY A 61 17.17 10.43 -13.33
C GLY A 61 17.91 10.35 -12.00
N GLU A 62 17.71 11.30 -11.09
CA GLU A 62 18.41 11.34 -9.78
C GLU A 62 17.74 10.44 -8.73
N TYR A 63 16.43 10.22 -8.87
CA TYR A 63 15.62 9.45 -7.91
C TYR A 63 15.77 9.91 -6.45
N ALA A 64 15.99 11.21 -6.25
CA ALA A 64 16.09 11.79 -4.93
C ALA A 64 14.81 11.54 -4.12
N GLU A 65 14.96 10.99 -2.92
CA GLU A 65 13.83 10.58 -2.06
C GLU A 65 13.53 11.62 -0.98
N ILE A 66 12.27 11.64 -0.52
CA ILE A 66 11.92 12.39 0.68
C ILE A 66 12.62 11.76 1.89
N ASN A 67 13.24 12.60 2.74
CA ASN A 67 13.89 12.16 3.98
C ASN A 67 13.02 12.42 5.23
N ASP A 68 11.77 12.83 5.04
CA ASP A 68 10.90 13.30 6.14
C ASP A 68 10.03 12.16 6.71
N LEU A 69 10.67 11.05 7.09
CA LEU A 69 10.02 9.99 7.82
C LEU A 69 10.42 10.07 9.30
N THR A 70 9.93 11.07 10.02
CA THR A 70 9.88 11.01 11.49
C THR A 70 8.95 9.88 11.90
N VAL A 71 9.50 8.69 12.07
CA VAL A 71 8.73 7.48 12.37
C VAL A 71 8.66 7.33 13.89
N LYS A 72 7.48 7.56 14.46
CA LYS A 72 7.18 7.11 15.83
C LYS A 72 7.30 5.58 15.86
N PRO A 73 8.00 4.98 16.85
CA PRO A 73 8.12 3.54 16.96
C PRO A 73 6.73 2.87 16.99
N PHE A 74 6.58 1.76 16.28
CA PHE A 74 5.30 1.04 16.15
C PHE A 74 4.63 0.76 17.51
N GLY A 75 5.41 0.32 18.52
CA GLY A 75 4.91 0.00 19.87
C GLY A 75 4.39 1.20 20.67
N GLU A 76 4.62 2.42 20.20
CA GLU A 76 4.16 3.67 20.82
C GLU A 76 2.97 4.30 20.08
N MET A 77 2.53 3.71 18.96
CA MET A 77 1.43 4.22 18.15
C MET A 77 0.10 3.68 18.64
N THR A 78 -0.92 4.56 18.69
CA THR A 78 -2.31 4.13 18.88
C THR A 78 -2.86 3.44 17.63
N ARG A 79 -4.00 2.77 17.75
CA ARG A 79 -4.72 2.16 16.63
C ARG A 79 -5.03 3.19 15.54
N GLU A 80 -5.51 4.35 15.93
CA GLU A 80 -5.88 5.45 15.03
C GLU A 80 -4.66 5.98 14.29
N GLU A 81 -3.55 6.19 14.99
CA GLU A 81 -2.28 6.64 14.39
C GLU A 81 -1.74 5.63 13.36
N ILE A 82 -1.87 4.32 13.62
CA ILE A 82 -1.46 3.28 12.66
C ILE A 82 -2.33 3.33 11.41
N ILE A 83 -3.66 3.39 11.56
CA ILE A 83 -4.60 3.45 10.44
C ILE A 83 -4.38 4.72 9.62
N GLU A 84 -4.18 5.86 10.27
CA GLU A 84 -3.87 7.13 9.61
C GLU A 84 -2.55 7.04 8.84
N ARG A 85 -1.51 6.48 9.45
CA ARG A 85 -0.21 6.29 8.79
C ARG A 85 -0.30 5.40 7.55
N ILE A 86 -1.06 4.30 7.62
CA ILE A 86 -1.35 3.43 6.48
C ILE A 86 -2.08 4.21 5.38
N GLY A 87 -3.03 5.06 5.77
CA GLY A 87 -3.77 5.93 4.85
C GLY A 87 -2.87 6.94 4.17
N GLU A 88 -2.07 7.68 4.94
CA GLU A 88 -1.15 8.70 4.44
C GLU A 88 -0.03 8.12 3.56
N ALA A 89 0.41 6.89 3.85
CA ALA A 89 1.36 6.17 2.99
C ALA A 89 0.74 5.69 1.66
N GLY A 90 -0.54 5.91 1.42
CA GLY A 90 -1.21 5.55 0.18
C GLY A 90 -1.34 4.05 -0.04
N ILE A 91 -1.31 3.23 1.02
CA ILE A 91 -1.35 1.77 0.90
C ILE A 91 -2.73 1.30 0.44
N VAL A 92 -2.75 0.58 -0.67
CA VAL A 92 -3.95 0.01 -1.29
C VAL A 92 -3.74 -1.47 -1.59
N GLY A 93 -4.83 -2.22 -1.80
CA GLY A 93 -4.76 -3.60 -2.25
C GLY A 93 -4.18 -3.70 -3.66
N MET A 94 -3.18 -4.55 -3.87
CA MET A 94 -2.47 -4.68 -5.15
C MET A 94 -2.88 -5.93 -5.95
N GLY A 95 -3.81 -6.72 -5.45
CA GLY A 95 -4.33 -7.92 -6.11
C GLY A 95 -5.58 -7.66 -6.99
N GLY A 96 -5.78 -6.43 -7.49
CA GLY A 96 -6.87 -6.12 -8.41
C GLY A 96 -7.56 -4.79 -8.17
N ALA A 97 -8.49 -4.72 -7.23
CA ALA A 97 -9.39 -3.57 -7.05
C ALA A 97 -8.75 -2.26 -6.54
N GLY A 98 -7.50 -2.28 -6.08
CA GLY A 98 -6.85 -1.09 -5.53
C GLY A 98 -7.57 -0.50 -4.31
N PHE A 99 -8.25 -1.34 -3.52
CA PHE A 99 -9.06 -0.86 -2.40
C PHE A 99 -8.19 -0.28 -1.28
N PRO A 100 -8.50 0.92 -0.74
CA PRO A 100 -7.70 1.55 0.30
C PRO A 100 -7.61 0.70 1.57
N THR A 101 -6.38 0.35 1.98
CA THR A 101 -6.15 -0.54 3.14
C THR A 101 -6.66 0.08 4.43
N ARG A 102 -6.51 1.41 4.63
CA ARG A 102 -7.06 2.10 5.81
C ARG A 102 -8.56 1.89 5.98
N VAL A 103 -9.33 1.84 4.89
CA VAL A 103 -10.77 1.60 4.94
C VAL A 103 -11.07 0.16 5.35
N LYS A 104 -10.33 -0.80 4.80
CA LYS A 104 -10.45 -2.22 5.16
C LYS A 104 -10.14 -2.46 6.64
N LEU A 105 -9.16 -1.75 7.21
CA LEU A 105 -8.72 -1.87 8.60
C LEU A 105 -9.56 -1.06 9.59
N SER A 106 -10.63 -0.40 9.14
CA SER A 106 -11.53 0.42 9.95
C SER A 106 -12.96 -0.14 10.01
N PRO A 107 -13.17 -1.42 10.41
CA PRO A 107 -14.52 -1.93 10.63
C PRO A 107 -15.16 -1.22 11.83
N LYS A 108 -16.50 -1.20 11.87
CA LYS A 108 -17.24 -0.57 12.97
C LYS A 108 -17.04 -1.27 14.31
N GLU A 109 -16.82 -2.58 14.28
CA GLU A 109 -16.71 -3.44 15.47
C GLU A 109 -15.43 -4.31 15.35
N PRO A 110 -14.24 -3.71 15.55
CA PRO A 110 -12.96 -4.41 15.40
C PRO A 110 -12.79 -5.57 16.39
N GLU A 111 -13.45 -5.50 17.55
CA GLU A 111 -13.44 -6.56 18.57
C GLU A 111 -14.17 -7.84 18.15
N LYS A 112 -15.03 -7.77 17.13
CA LYS A 112 -15.72 -8.94 16.55
C LYS A 112 -14.93 -9.67 15.48
N ILE A 113 -13.77 -9.14 15.07
CA ILE A 113 -12.90 -9.79 14.10
C ILE A 113 -12.12 -10.89 14.80
N GLU A 114 -12.35 -12.13 14.42
CA GLU A 114 -11.70 -13.30 15.01
C GLU A 114 -10.46 -13.74 14.24
N TYR A 115 -10.41 -13.46 12.94
CA TYR A 115 -9.32 -13.88 12.06
C TYR A 115 -8.91 -12.78 11.10
N ILE A 116 -7.60 -12.62 10.93
CA ILE A 116 -6.98 -11.88 9.84
C ILE A 116 -6.27 -12.89 8.94
N ILE A 117 -6.74 -13.02 7.73
CA ILE A 117 -6.22 -13.99 6.77
C ILE A 117 -5.43 -13.24 5.69
N ALA A 118 -4.12 -13.48 5.62
CA ALA A 118 -3.31 -13.11 4.47
C ALA A 118 -3.47 -14.22 3.42
N ASN A 119 -4.17 -13.91 2.34
CA ASN A 119 -4.28 -14.82 1.20
C ASN A 119 -2.97 -14.80 0.43
N CYS A 120 -2.21 -15.88 0.52
CA CYS A 120 -0.93 -16.10 -0.15
C CYS A 120 -1.05 -17.17 -1.26
N ALA A 121 -2.27 -17.53 -1.66
CA ALA A 121 -2.52 -18.38 -2.80
C ALA A 121 -2.35 -17.57 -4.09
N GLU A 122 -1.47 -18.03 -4.98
CA GLU A 122 -1.12 -17.37 -6.24
C GLU A 122 -1.59 -18.23 -7.40
N CYS A 123 -2.80 -17.94 -7.90
CA CYS A 123 -3.47 -18.80 -8.85
C CYS A 123 -3.15 -18.53 -10.33
N GLU A 124 -2.55 -17.39 -10.66
CA GLU A 124 -2.23 -17.04 -12.04
C GLU A 124 -1.06 -17.86 -12.57
N PRO A 125 -1.24 -18.55 -13.72
CA PRO A 125 -0.16 -19.33 -14.32
C PRO A 125 1.09 -18.46 -14.62
N TYR A 126 2.26 -19.02 -14.35
CA TYR A 126 3.58 -18.41 -14.56
C TYR A 126 3.91 -17.19 -13.69
N ILE A 127 2.99 -16.70 -12.86
CA ILE A 127 3.26 -15.63 -11.90
C ILE A 127 3.80 -16.26 -10.61
N THR A 128 4.90 -15.70 -10.08
CA THR A 128 5.57 -16.16 -8.85
C THR A 128 5.93 -15.01 -7.92
N ALA A 129 5.24 -13.87 -8.05
CA ALA A 129 5.52 -12.67 -7.28
C ALA A 129 5.28 -12.86 -5.78
N ASP A 130 4.15 -13.47 -5.41
CA ASP A 130 3.79 -13.74 -4.01
C ASP A 130 4.65 -14.85 -3.42
N TYR A 131 4.91 -15.91 -4.19
CA TYR A 131 5.84 -16.97 -3.82
C TYR A 131 7.23 -16.42 -3.48
N ARG A 132 7.81 -15.61 -4.37
CA ARG A 132 9.12 -14.99 -4.16
C ARG A 132 9.11 -14.06 -2.96
N ARG A 133 8.04 -13.29 -2.76
CA ARG A 133 7.88 -12.40 -1.60
C ARG A 133 7.85 -13.19 -0.29
N MET A 134 7.14 -14.30 -0.22
CA MET A 134 7.12 -15.16 0.95
C MET A 134 8.52 -15.69 1.30
N LEU A 135 9.32 -16.06 0.30
CA LEU A 135 10.68 -16.56 0.50
C LEU A 135 11.71 -15.48 0.79
N GLU A 136 11.65 -14.36 0.08
CA GLU A 136 12.69 -13.33 0.13
C GLU A 136 12.43 -12.29 1.23
N ASN A 137 11.17 -12.02 1.56
CA ASN A 137 10.77 -10.98 2.48
C ASN A 137 9.90 -11.49 3.64
N THR A 138 10.08 -12.73 4.07
CA THR A 138 9.29 -13.39 5.13
C THR A 138 9.18 -12.52 6.39
N GLY A 139 10.28 -11.94 6.85
CA GLY A 139 10.28 -11.07 8.04
C GLY A 139 9.41 -9.83 7.87
N GLN A 140 9.35 -9.24 6.68
CA GLN A 140 8.48 -8.09 6.38
C GLN A 140 7.01 -8.50 6.37
N LEU A 141 6.67 -9.67 5.82
CA LEU A 141 5.30 -10.21 5.83
C LEU A 141 4.81 -10.46 7.25
N VAL A 142 5.62 -11.12 8.08
CA VAL A 142 5.30 -11.38 9.48
C VAL A 142 5.14 -10.06 10.26
N ASN A 143 6.01 -9.09 10.05
CA ASN A 143 5.89 -7.79 10.68
C ASN A 143 4.63 -7.04 10.21
N GLY A 144 4.29 -7.09 8.93
CA GLY A 144 3.04 -6.55 8.40
C GLY A 144 1.81 -7.18 9.07
N MET A 145 1.80 -8.50 9.22
CA MET A 145 0.73 -9.22 9.94
C MET A 145 0.64 -8.77 11.40
N ARG A 146 1.78 -8.62 12.11
CA ARG A 146 1.80 -8.12 13.50
C ARG A 146 1.23 -6.72 13.63
N ILE A 147 1.56 -5.83 12.71
CA ILE A 147 0.99 -4.46 12.66
C ILE A 147 -0.52 -4.52 12.48
N ILE A 148 -1.01 -5.33 11.55
CA ILE A 148 -2.46 -5.48 11.34
C ILE A 148 -3.14 -6.09 12.55
N LEU A 149 -2.58 -7.15 13.15
CA LEU A 149 -3.16 -7.79 14.34
C LEU A 149 -3.25 -6.86 15.54
N SER A 150 -2.33 -5.92 15.69
CA SER A 150 -2.41 -4.95 16.79
C SER A 150 -3.67 -4.06 16.74
N LEU A 151 -4.32 -3.98 15.57
CA LEU A 151 -5.56 -3.23 15.38
C LEU A 151 -6.82 -4.00 15.81
N PHE A 152 -6.69 -5.33 16.05
CA PHE A 152 -7.81 -6.25 16.29
C PHE A 152 -7.53 -7.12 17.53
N PRO A 153 -8.04 -6.74 18.70
CA PRO A 153 -7.60 -7.30 19.98
C PRO A 153 -7.89 -8.81 20.15
N ASN A 154 -8.89 -9.33 19.42
CA ASN A 154 -9.31 -10.72 19.53
C ASN A 154 -8.91 -11.58 18.31
N ALA A 155 -8.26 -10.98 17.30
CA ALA A 155 -7.98 -11.67 16.06
C ALA A 155 -6.73 -12.56 16.12
N LYS A 156 -6.80 -13.67 15.39
CA LYS A 156 -5.66 -14.55 15.09
C LYS A 156 -5.23 -14.36 13.65
N GLY A 157 -3.92 -14.30 13.41
CA GLY A 157 -3.35 -14.18 12.06
C GLY A 157 -3.18 -15.55 11.41
N ILE A 158 -3.53 -15.64 10.13
CA ILE A 158 -3.38 -16.84 9.32
C ILE A 158 -2.73 -16.45 7.99
N PHE A 159 -1.69 -17.15 7.59
CA PHE A 159 -1.17 -17.15 6.22
C PHE A 159 -1.77 -18.32 5.47
N ALA A 160 -2.63 -18.10 4.50
CA ALA A 160 -3.23 -19.13 3.66
C ALA A 160 -2.33 -19.40 2.44
N VAL A 161 -1.48 -20.40 2.54
CA VAL A 161 -0.49 -20.77 1.53
C VAL A 161 -0.91 -22.07 0.84
N GLU A 162 -0.68 -22.17 -0.47
CA GLU A 162 -0.92 -23.39 -1.24
C GLU A 162 -0.02 -24.54 -0.77
N ASP A 163 -0.53 -25.76 -0.76
CA ASP A 163 0.16 -26.96 -0.27
C ASP A 163 1.35 -27.40 -1.14
N ASN A 164 1.43 -26.92 -2.38
CA ASN A 164 2.56 -27.12 -3.28
C ASN A 164 3.77 -26.20 -2.99
N LYS A 165 3.61 -25.22 -2.05
CA LYS A 165 4.66 -24.26 -1.65
C LYS A 165 5.17 -24.55 -0.22
N LYS A 166 5.64 -25.77 -0.01
CA LYS A 166 6.09 -26.27 1.30
C LYS A 166 7.22 -25.46 1.92
N ASP A 167 8.15 -25.00 1.10
CA ASP A 167 9.27 -24.14 1.50
C ASP A 167 8.80 -22.78 2.06
N CYS A 168 7.72 -22.21 1.51
CA CYS A 168 7.09 -21.02 2.08
C CYS A 168 6.44 -21.32 3.43
N ILE A 169 5.73 -22.47 3.54
CA ILE A 169 5.10 -22.89 4.79
C ILE A 169 6.15 -23.08 5.89
N GLU A 170 7.27 -23.74 5.57
CA GLU A 170 8.38 -23.93 6.51
C GLU A 170 9.01 -22.61 6.97
N LYS A 171 9.11 -21.63 6.07
CA LYS A 171 9.69 -20.30 6.39
C LYS A 171 8.76 -19.42 7.21
N LEU A 172 7.44 -19.57 7.06
CA LEU A 172 6.45 -18.77 7.76
C LEU A 172 6.11 -19.30 9.16
N ASN A 173 6.43 -20.57 9.45
CA ASN A 173 6.32 -21.21 10.76
C ASN A 173 7.53 -20.92 11.62
#